data_208d18d74d0a15ac2c94f35cb0a26a34
#
_entry.id   208d18d74d0a15ac2c94f35cb0a26a34
#
_cell.length_a   1.000
_cell.length_b   1.000
_cell.length_c   1.000
_cell.angle_alpha   90.00
_cell.angle_beta   90.00
_cell.angle_gamma   90.00
#
_symmetry.space_group_name_H-M   'P 1'
#
loop_
_entity.id
_entity.type
_entity.pdbx_description
1 polymer ?
#
loop_
_entity_poly.entity_id
_entity_poly.type
_entity_poly.pdbx_seq_one_letter_code
_entity_poly.pdbx_strand_id
1 'polypeptide(L)'
;MKEDRPILAYAARMHEEGRRFLLTEMKKAGLDELTTSCGDIFQVLFQQEGLSLTAVAQKIRRTKSTTCVMLDRLAKQGYVDRLPSESDGRASIIMLTEKGRALKPIMADISTRMNERILGSLTEDEADQLEVLLAKAVRTYGPAADETGKEGGGCT
;
A
#
# COMPACT_ATOMS: atom_id res chain seq x y z
N MET A 1 -9.00 0.01 -32.13
CA MET A 1 -9.05 0.61 -30.79
C MET A 1 -9.26 2.12 -30.97
N LYS A 2 -10.13 2.77 -30.19
CA LYS A 2 -10.30 4.24 -30.31
C LYS A 2 -8.99 4.93 -29.95
N GLU A 3 -8.51 5.82 -30.81
CA GLU A 3 -7.22 6.52 -30.64
C GLU A 3 -7.20 7.52 -29.47
N ASP A 4 -8.36 8.03 -29.07
CA ASP A 4 -8.50 9.04 -28.02
C ASP A 4 -9.35 8.49 -26.85
N ARG A 5 -8.70 7.78 -25.92
CA ARG A 5 -9.33 7.32 -24.67
C ARG A 5 -8.65 8.03 -23.48
N PRO A 6 -9.33 8.94 -22.78
CA PRO A 6 -8.75 9.70 -21.66
C PRO A 6 -8.65 8.84 -20.37
N ILE A 7 -8.35 7.55 -20.49
CA ILE A 7 -8.31 6.60 -19.36
C ILE A 7 -7.31 7.04 -18.30
N LEU A 8 -6.10 7.47 -18.74
CA LEU A 8 -5.08 7.94 -17.80
C LEU A 8 -5.50 9.23 -17.08
N ALA A 9 -6.20 10.14 -17.78
CA ALA A 9 -6.70 11.37 -17.16
C ALA A 9 -7.78 11.07 -16.10
N TYR A 10 -8.69 10.12 -16.37
CA TYR A 10 -9.67 9.68 -15.37
C TYR A 10 -9.02 8.97 -14.19
N ALA A 11 -8.09 8.06 -14.45
CA ALA A 11 -7.33 7.38 -13.39
C ALA A 11 -6.55 8.36 -12.52
N ALA A 12 -5.88 9.35 -13.12
CA ALA A 12 -5.15 10.39 -12.40
C ALA A 12 -6.08 11.25 -11.52
N ARG A 13 -7.26 11.61 -12.01
CA ARG A 13 -8.24 12.38 -11.23
C ARG A 13 -8.79 11.57 -10.07
N MET A 14 -9.12 10.30 -10.28
CA MET A 14 -9.57 9.40 -9.22
C MET A 14 -8.49 9.22 -8.15
N HIS A 15 -7.25 8.99 -8.57
CA HIS A 15 -6.11 8.85 -7.67
C HIS A 15 -5.88 10.12 -6.83
N GLU A 16 -5.91 11.29 -7.46
CA GLU A 16 -5.69 12.56 -6.75
C GLU A 16 -6.83 12.87 -5.75
N GLU A 17 -8.08 12.60 -6.12
CA GLU A 17 -9.21 12.76 -5.21
C GLU A 17 -9.10 11.79 -4.02
N GLY A 18 -8.79 10.52 -4.28
CA GLY A 18 -8.58 9.52 -3.24
C GLY A 18 -7.42 9.90 -2.31
N ARG A 19 -6.30 10.34 -2.86
CA ARG A 19 -5.13 10.80 -2.09
C ARG A 19 -5.48 11.98 -1.19
N ARG A 20 -6.17 12.99 -1.71
CA ARG A 20 -6.58 14.18 -0.96
C ARG A 20 -7.56 13.84 0.16
N PHE A 21 -8.54 12.96 -0.12
CA PHE A 21 -9.48 12.47 0.88
C PHE A 21 -8.74 11.71 1.99
N LEU A 22 -7.88 10.76 1.61
CA LEU A 22 -7.12 9.94 2.54
C LEU A 22 -6.26 10.79 3.49
N LEU A 23 -5.51 11.77 2.96
CA LEU A 23 -4.72 12.70 3.78
C LEU A 23 -5.57 13.47 4.79
N THR A 24 -6.76 13.93 4.36
CA THR A 24 -7.68 14.67 5.23
C THR A 24 -8.19 13.78 6.37
N GLU A 25 -8.60 12.56 6.07
CA GLU A 25 -9.14 11.64 7.07
C GLU A 25 -8.04 11.09 8.00
N MET A 26 -6.85 10.82 7.49
CA MET A 26 -5.70 10.45 8.31
C MET A 26 -5.34 11.57 9.30
N LYS A 27 -5.36 12.81 8.85
CA LYS A 27 -5.14 13.97 9.75
C LYS A 27 -6.21 14.06 10.83
N LYS A 28 -7.49 13.89 10.49
CA LYS A 28 -8.60 13.86 11.49
C LYS A 28 -8.43 12.72 12.49
N ALA A 29 -7.86 11.60 12.09
CA ALA A 29 -7.57 10.46 12.94
C ALA A 29 -6.27 10.60 13.76
N GLY A 30 -5.54 11.73 13.65
CA GLY A 30 -4.26 11.95 14.34
C GLY A 30 -3.11 11.11 13.77
N LEU A 31 -3.18 10.74 12.49
CA LEU A 31 -2.18 9.92 11.78
C LEU A 31 -1.33 10.75 10.82
N ASP A 32 -1.08 12.03 11.15
CA ASP A 32 -0.31 12.97 10.31
C ASP A 32 1.12 12.49 10.02
N GLU A 33 1.67 11.67 10.91
CA GLU A 33 3.01 11.11 10.76
C GLU A 33 3.11 10.04 9.67
N LEU A 34 1.97 9.45 9.25
CA LEU A 34 1.93 8.44 8.22
C LEU A 34 1.78 9.06 6.84
N THR A 35 2.47 8.49 5.86
CA THR A 35 2.26 8.83 4.45
C THR A 35 1.22 7.93 3.83
N THR A 36 0.51 8.41 2.80
CA THR A 36 -0.48 7.60 2.07
C THR A 36 0.10 6.32 1.48
N SER A 37 1.39 6.33 1.09
CA SER A 37 2.09 5.14 0.58
C SER A 37 2.31 4.04 1.63
N CYS A 38 2.23 4.35 2.92
CA CYS A 38 2.30 3.32 3.97
C CYS A 38 1.03 2.46 4.03
N GLY A 39 -0.08 2.93 3.47
CA GLY A 39 -1.34 2.20 3.42
C GLY A 39 -1.20 0.81 2.78
N ASP A 40 -0.42 0.71 1.70
CA ASP A 40 -0.18 -0.56 1.00
C ASP A 40 0.51 -1.59 1.91
N ILE A 41 1.48 -1.13 2.74
CA ILE A 41 2.18 -2.00 3.70
C ILE A 41 1.21 -2.50 4.77
N PHE A 42 0.42 -1.60 5.36
CA PHE A 42 -0.57 -1.98 6.36
C PHE A 42 -1.60 -2.96 5.79
N GLN A 43 -2.08 -2.73 4.57
CA GLN A 43 -3.04 -3.61 3.93
C GLN A 43 -2.50 -5.04 3.75
N VAL A 44 -1.23 -5.16 3.36
CA VAL A 44 -0.54 -6.46 3.25
C VAL A 44 -0.40 -7.12 4.63
N LEU A 45 0.07 -6.37 5.64
CA LEU A 45 0.31 -6.91 6.98
C LEU A 45 -1.00 -7.21 7.75
N PHE A 46 -2.10 -6.51 7.48
CA PHE A 46 -3.41 -6.85 8.05
C PHE A 46 -3.98 -8.16 7.52
N GLN A 47 -3.55 -8.58 6.33
CA GLN A 47 -3.92 -9.87 5.76
C GLN A 47 -2.98 -10.98 6.21
N GLN A 48 -1.67 -10.69 6.28
CA GLN A 48 -0.64 -11.67 6.62
C GLN A 48 0.55 -10.98 7.28
N GLU A 49 0.81 -11.32 8.53
CA GLU A 49 2.02 -10.92 9.25
C GLU A 49 3.16 -11.94 9.04
N GLY A 50 4.35 -11.61 9.51
CA GLY A 50 5.51 -12.51 9.45
C GLY A 50 6.12 -12.62 8.05
N LEU A 51 5.90 -11.63 7.20
CA LEU A 51 6.47 -11.59 5.86
C LEU A 51 7.89 -11.03 5.87
N SER A 52 8.76 -11.58 5.01
CA SER A 52 10.08 -10.98 4.75
C SER A 52 9.95 -9.64 4.02
N LEU A 53 10.98 -8.79 4.14
CA LEU A 53 11.08 -7.54 3.36
C LEU A 53 10.82 -7.77 1.86
N THR A 54 11.40 -8.82 1.30
CA THR A 54 11.23 -9.17 -0.12
C THR A 54 9.77 -9.50 -0.45
N ALA A 55 9.10 -10.28 0.40
CA ALA A 55 7.70 -10.64 0.20
C ALA A 55 6.78 -9.41 0.30
N VAL A 56 7.04 -8.50 1.27
CA VAL A 56 6.30 -7.24 1.36
C VAL A 56 6.50 -6.39 0.10
N ALA A 57 7.76 -6.21 -0.34
CA ALA A 57 8.09 -5.42 -1.53
C ALA A 57 7.38 -5.94 -2.78
N GLN A 58 7.36 -7.27 -2.98
CA GLN A 58 6.65 -7.91 -4.10
C GLN A 58 5.14 -7.66 -4.05
N LYS A 59 4.53 -7.81 -2.85
CA LYS A 59 3.09 -7.63 -2.69
C LYS A 59 2.65 -6.18 -2.95
N ILE A 60 3.43 -5.19 -2.50
CA ILE A 60 3.13 -3.76 -2.72
C ILE A 60 3.67 -3.23 -4.06
N ARG A 61 4.32 -4.08 -4.87
CA ARG A 61 4.93 -3.74 -6.18
C ARG A 61 5.90 -2.55 -6.09
N ARG A 62 6.79 -2.59 -5.12
CA ARG A 62 7.86 -1.61 -4.92
C ARG A 62 9.22 -2.30 -4.86
N THR A 63 10.28 -1.52 -5.07
CA THR A 63 11.65 -2.04 -4.91
C THR A 63 11.93 -2.38 -3.45
N LYS A 64 12.88 -3.29 -3.19
CA LYS A 64 13.30 -3.63 -1.83
C LYS A 64 13.82 -2.41 -1.08
N SER A 65 14.62 -1.56 -1.74
CA SER A 65 15.18 -0.35 -1.16
C SER A 65 14.09 0.63 -0.73
N THR A 66 13.11 0.90 -1.58
CA THR A 66 11.96 1.76 -1.24
C THR A 66 11.18 1.18 -0.06
N THR A 67 10.87 -0.12 -0.11
CA THR A 67 10.13 -0.81 0.95
C THR A 67 10.90 -0.81 2.26
N CYS A 68 12.22 -0.97 2.22
CA CYS A 68 13.07 -0.89 3.40
C CYS A 68 12.96 0.47 4.09
N VAL A 69 13.11 1.56 3.34
CA VAL A 69 12.98 2.93 3.88
C VAL A 69 11.60 3.16 4.49
N MET A 70 10.54 2.66 3.85
CA MET A 70 9.19 2.77 4.38
C MET A 70 9.02 1.98 5.69
N LEU A 71 9.52 0.75 5.76
CA LEU A 71 9.47 -0.09 6.96
C LEU A 71 10.32 0.48 8.09
N ASP A 72 11.50 1.04 7.80
CA ASP A 72 12.34 1.71 8.81
C ASP A 72 11.61 2.89 9.45
N ARG A 73 10.90 3.67 8.64
CA ARG A 73 10.07 4.77 9.14
C ARG A 73 8.94 4.25 10.04
N LEU A 74 8.21 3.22 9.59
CA LEU A 74 7.12 2.62 10.38
C LEU A 74 7.63 1.99 11.67
N ALA A 75 8.82 1.38 11.67
CA ALA A 75 9.45 0.84 12.86
C ALA A 75 9.82 1.95 13.85
N LYS A 76 10.43 3.04 13.38
CA LYS A 76 10.74 4.22 14.22
C LYS A 76 9.50 4.86 14.83
N GLN A 77 8.37 4.81 14.11
CA GLN A 77 7.09 5.29 14.59
C GLN A 77 6.35 4.28 15.48
N GLY A 78 6.91 3.07 15.66
CA GLY A 78 6.39 2.02 16.53
C GLY A 78 5.18 1.26 15.97
N TYR A 79 4.98 1.25 14.66
CA TYR A 79 3.87 0.53 14.02
C TYR A 79 4.22 -0.90 13.61
N VAL A 80 5.48 -1.15 13.31
CA VAL A 80 5.98 -2.48 12.93
C VAL A 80 7.24 -2.82 13.70
N ASP A 81 7.47 -4.12 13.89
CA ASP A 81 8.70 -4.68 14.42
C ASP A 81 9.37 -5.55 13.36
N ARG A 82 10.70 -5.63 13.43
CA ARG A 82 11.52 -6.58 12.68
C ARG A 82 12.02 -7.64 13.64
N LEU A 83 11.58 -8.86 13.46
CA LEU A 83 11.97 -10.00 14.27
C LEU A 83 12.83 -10.97 13.46
N PRO A 84 13.78 -11.67 14.10
CA PRO A 84 14.49 -12.76 13.44
C PRO A 84 13.51 -13.82 12.92
N SER A 85 13.77 -14.36 11.73
CA SER A 85 12.99 -15.49 11.22
C SER A 85 13.38 -16.77 12.01
N GLU A 86 12.40 -17.52 12.46
CA GLU A 86 12.65 -18.82 13.14
C GLU A 86 13.26 -19.85 12.17
N SER A 87 12.95 -19.74 10.87
CA SER A 87 13.42 -20.68 9.84
C SER A 87 14.78 -20.30 9.22
N ASP A 88 15.16 -19.02 9.28
CA ASP A 88 16.43 -18.51 8.76
C ASP A 88 16.90 -17.35 9.64
N GLY A 89 17.86 -17.62 10.51
CA GLY A 89 18.39 -16.66 11.48
C GLY A 89 19.08 -15.41 10.84
N ARG A 90 19.25 -15.40 9.50
CA ARG A 90 19.78 -14.25 8.75
C ARG A 90 18.68 -13.39 8.14
N ALA A 91 17.45 -13.89 8.08
CA ALA A 91 16.29 -13.17 7.55
C ALA A 91 15.50 -12.53 8.69
N SER A 92 14.96 -11.35 8.45
CA SER A 92 13.99 -10.73 9.36
C SER A 92 12.58 -10.80 8.78
N ILE A 93 11.62 -10.99 9.68
CA ILE A 93 10.20 -10.94 9.38
C ILE A 93 9.60 -9.64 9.93
N ILE A 94 8.60 -9.15 9.23
CA ILE A 94 7.88 -7.93 9.58
C ILE A 94 6.59 -8.30 10.29
N MET A 95 6.42 -7.76 11.49
CA MET A 95 5.24 -7.95 12.32
C MET A 95 4.62 -6.60 12.65
N LEU A 96 3.29 -6.56 12.80
CA LEU A 96 2.63 -5.38 13.36
C LEU A 96 2.85 -5.35 14.87
N THR A 97 3.09 -4.16 15.42
CA THR A 97 2.97 -3.93 16.87
C THR A 97 1.50 -3.84 17.27
N GLU A 98 1.21 -3.77 18.56
CA GLU A 98 -0.14 -3.49 19.05
C GLU A 98 -0.67 -2.14 18.50
N LYS A 99 0.19 -1.10 18.47
CA LYS A 99 -0.13 0.20 17.83
C LYS A 99 -0.45 0.03 16.35
N GLY A 100 0.29 -0.79 15.62
CA GLY A 100 0.03 -1.08 14.22
C GLY A 100 -1.30 -1.82 13.99
N ARG A 101 -1.60 -2.82 14.82
CA ARG A 101 -2.87 -3.57 14.73
C ARG A 101 -4.08 -2.70 15.05
N ALA A 102 -3.93 -1.76 15.98
CA ALA A 102 -5.02 -0.82 16.34
C ALA A 102 -5.44 0.09 15.18
N LEU A 103 -4.60 0.27 14.15
CA LEU A 103 -4.96 1.04 12.96
C LEU A 103 -5.96 0.32 12.04
N LYS A 104 -6.08 -1.01 12.14
CA LYS A 104 -6.91 -1.80 11.21
C LYS A 104 -8.35 -1.30 11.09
N PRO A 105 -9.11 -1.12 12.18
CA PRO A 105 -10.48 -0.61 12.08
C PRO A 105 -10.54 0.84 11.58
N ILE A 106 -9.58 1.69 11.95
CA ILE A 106 -9.52 3.09 11.50
C ILE A 106 -9.29 3.15 9.98
N MET A 107 -8.33 2.39 9.48
CA MET A 107 -8.02 2.37 8.05
C MET A 107 -9.13 1.72 7.24
N ALA A 108 -9.82 0.71 7.78
CA ALA A 108 -10.96 0.10 7.13
C ALA A 108 -12.13 1.11 6.97
N ASP A 109 -12.44 1.88 8.02
CA ASP A 109 -13.46 2.93 7.96
C ASP A 109 -13.11 4.03 6.94
N ILE A 110 -11.86 4.50 6.96
CA ILE A 110 -11.39 5.50 5.98
C ILE A 110 -11.50 4.95 4.55
N SER A 111 -11.12 3.69 4.32
CA SER A 111 -11.20 3.04 3.01
C SER A 111 -12.64 2.93 2.52
N THR A 112 -13.56 2.56 3.39
CA THR A 112 -15.01 2.48 3.05
C THR A 112 -15.52 3.84 2.61
N ARG A 113 -15.28 4.89 3.39
CA ARG A 113 -15.73 6.25 3.06
C ARG A 113 -15.04 6.82 1.82
N MET A 114 -13.80 6.44 1.58
CA MET A 114 -13.10 6.80 0.34
C MET A 114 -13.75 6.15 -0.88
N ASN A 115 -14.09 4.87 -0.80
CA ASN A 115 -14.78 4.15 -1.87
C ASN A 115 -16.16 4.75 -2.15
N GLU A 116 -16.95 5.03 -1.13
CA GLU A 116 -18.24 5.73 -1.27
C GLU A 116 -18.09 7.08 -1.99
N ARG A 117 -17.05 7.84 -1.66
CA ARG A 117 -16.79 9.13 -2.30
C ARG A 117 -16.36 9.00 -3.77
N ILE A 118 -15.53 8.01 -4.08
CA ILE A 118 -14.97 7.84 -5.43
C ILE A 118 -15.96 7.13 -6.34
N LEU A 119 -16.66 6.13 -5.82
CA LEU A 119 -17.51 5.23 -6.58
C LEU A 119 -19.01 5.54 -6.42
N GLY A 120 -19.40 6.48 -5.56
CA GLY A 120 -20.78 6.72 -5.19
C GLY A 120 -21.74 7.17 -6.32
N SER A 121 -21.20 7.43 -7.52
CA SER A 121 -22.02 7.62 -8.73
C SER A 121 -22.28 6.33 -9.52
N LEU A 122 -21.67 5.22 -9.11
CA LEU A 122 -21.81 3.91 -9.71
C LEU A 122 -22.77 3.05 -8.90
N THR A 123 -23.46 2.13 -9.57
CA THR A 123 -24.11 1.01 -8.89
C THR A 123 -23.07 0.00 -8.42
N GLU A 124 -23.44 -0.90 -7.49
CA GLU A 124 -22.57 -1.99 -7.04
C GLU A 124 -22.02 -2.81 -8.21
N ASP A 125 -22.90 -3.21 -9.16
CA ASP A 125 -22.48 -3.97 -10.34
C ASP A 125 -21.48 -3.21 -11.22
N GLU A 126 -21.64 -1.91 -11.37
CA GLU A 126 -20.72 -1.06 -12.15
C GLU A 126 -19.38 -0.88 -11.41
N ALA A 127 -19.39 -0.76 -10.09
CA ALA A 127 -18.18 -0.69 -9.28
C ALA A 127 -17.39 -2.01 -9.36
N ASP A 128 -18.06 -3.16 -9.24
CA ASP A 128 -17.45 -4.49 -9.39
C ASP A 128 -16.85 -4.68 -10.79
N GLN A 129 -17.57 -4.28 -11.83
CA GLN A 129 -17.06 -4.33 -13.20
C GLN A 129 -15.82 -3.44 -13.38
N LEU A 130 -15.82 -2.23 -12.82
CA LEU A 130 -14.69 -1.32 -12.87
C LEU A 130 -13.46 -1.93 -12.18
N GLU A 131 -13.63 -2.55 -11.00
CA GLU A 131 -12.55 -3.23 -10.28
C GLU A 131 -11.95 -4.36 -11.12
N VAL A 132 -12.78 -5.24 -11.67
CA VAL A 132 -12.36 -6.35 -12.53
C VAL A 132 -11.57 -5.84 -13.74
N LEU A 133 -12.07 -4.79 -14.41
CA LEU A 133 -11.43 -4.22 -15.60
C LEU A 133 -10.10 -3.55 -15.26
N LEU A 134 -10.02 -2.81 -14.17
CA LEU A 134 -8.78 -2.20 -13.69
C LEU A 134 -7.76 -3.27 -13.30
N ALA A 135 -8.16 -4.28 -12.53
CA ALA A 135 -7.30 -5.40 -12.15
C ALA A 135 -6.75 -6.13 -13.38
N LYS A 136 -7.57 -6.34 -14.41
CA LYS A 136 -7.15 -6.93 -15.69
C LYS A 136 -6.16 -6.04 -16.43
N ALA A 137 -6.42 -4.73 -16.50
CA ALA A 137 -5.56 -3.79 -17.20
C ALA A 137 -4.15 -3.70 -16.57
N VAL A 138 -4.06 -3.67 -15.23
CA VAL A 138 -2.78 -3.54 -14.52
C VAL A 138 -1.97 -4.84 -14.46
N ARG A 139 -2.55 -6.00 -14.76
CA ARG A 139 -1.82 -7.29 -14.81
C ARG A 139 -0.73 -7.32 -15.87
N THR A 140 -0.85 -6.52 -16.91
CA THR A 140 0.14 -6.42 -17.99
C THR A 140 1.40 -5.63 -17.58
N TYR A 141 1.33 -4.88 -16.48
CA TYR A 141 2.47 -4.15 -15.97
C TYR A 141 3.32 -5.08 -15.10
N GLY A 142 4.58 -5.29 -15.50
CA GLY A 142 5.56 -6.02 -14.68
C GLY A 142 5.79 -5.33 -13.33
N PRO A 143 6.48 -5.99 -12.38
CA PRO A 143 6.98 -5.30 -11.19
C PRO A 143 7.85 -4.13 -11.67
N ALA A 144 7.84 -3.01 -10.91
CA ALA A 144 8.73 -1.90 -11.19
C ALA A 144 10.16 -2.44 -11.35
N ALA A 145 10.76 -2.25 -12.53
CA ALA A 145 12.13 -2.66 -12.76
C ALA A 145 13.00 -1.94 -11.71
N ASP A 146 13.89 -2.69 -11.06
CA ASP A 146 14.97 -2.08 -10.28
C ASP A 146 15.90 -1.38 -11.29
N GLU A 147 15.63 -0.11 -11.59
CA GLU A 147 16.47 0.70 -12.50
C GLU A 147 17.83 1.03 -11.90
N THR A 148 18.16 0.53 -10.73
CA THR A 148 19.47 0.68 -10.13
C THR A 148 20.04 -0.67 -9.71
N GLY A 149 20.75 -1.30 -10.61
CA GLY A 149 21.75 -2.30 -10.29
C GLY A 149 22.90 -1.67 -9.47
N LYS A 150 22.61 -1.20 -8.26
CA LYS A 150 23.56 -0.92 -7.20
C LYS A 150 23.16 -1.73 -5.98
N GLU A 151 23.82 -2.86 -5.84
CA GLU A 151 24.03 -3.48 -4.54
C GLU A 151 24.66 -2.41 -3.65
N GLY A 152 23.96 -1.97 -2.65
CA GLY A 152 24.49 -0.95 -1.76
C GLY A 152 23.56 -0.59 -0.64
N GLY A 153 23.81 -1.13 0.51
CA GLY A 153 23.23 -0.65 1.75
C GLY A 153 22.37 -1.69 2.44
N GLY A 154 23.02 -2.46 3.32
CA GLY A 154 22.35 -3.42 4.16
C GLY A 154 21.27 -2.73 4.99
N CYS A 155 20.06 -3.18 4.80
CA CYS A 155 18.95 -3.00 5.71
C CYS A 155 19.24 -3.93 6.90
N THR A 156 19.99 -3.44 7.89
CA THR A 156 20.26 -4.14 9.15
C THR A 156 19.10 -4.01 10.10
#